data_7136275068ad812df1b087f140e4195d
#
_entry.id   7136275068ad812df1b087f140e4195d
#
_cell.length_a   1.000
_cell.length_b   1.000
_cell.length_c   1.000
_cell.angle_alpha   90.00
_cell.angle_beta   90.00
_cell.angle_gamma   90.00
#
_symmetry.space_group_name_H-M   'P 1'
#
loop_
_entity.id
_entity.type
_entity.pdbx_description
1 polymer ?
#
loop_
_entity_poly.entity_id
_entity_poly.type
_entity_poly.pdbx_seq_one_letter_code
_entity_poly.pdbx_strand_id
1 'polypeptide(L)'
;MRYNLNKFAVILSLLLAFLSLASCDEGMNIKPRSSGKPYEVVVVTPDARVGSMFSRMLEKPLAGLPQDESNFDVSHAADVTTLQSSRYARAIVVVDIDASRHAATRLRYEKDVYATPQIIVYVETPSADSIAADHERIGRSLCSLLGRFETNVALRHLRKSHSPAREKDVEKAVGCRILIPSDITKTKRGNRFIWLSDDGSKSMRNLCVYSVPGTDVSAGRLIALRDSVMRANIKGETDSMYMATERRIAPTVKTLRVGGRTIVEMRGLWQMEGDIMGGPFVSHTIVDTLRGVTLTAEAFVYAPGEQKRNIIKRLEAALYTLSLER
;
A
#
# COMPACT_ATOMS: atom_id res chain seq x y z
N MET A 1 -51.29 25.54 51.58
CA MET A 1 -50.04 24.74 51.27
C MET A 1 -50.06 23.99 49.93
N ARG A 2 -51.17 23.95 49.21
CA ARG A 2 -51.25 23.24 47.86
C ARG A 2 -50.90 24.14 46.67
N TYR A 3 -50.83 25.45 46.79
CA TYR A 3 -50.54 26.36 45.64
C TYR A 3 -49.06 26.46 45.24
N ASN A 4 -48.14 26.12 46.14
CA ASN A 4 -46.71 26.18 45.86
C ASN A 4 -46.17 24.92 45.22
N LEU A 5 -46.83 23.77 45.39
CA LEU A 5 -46.36 22.50 44.80
C LEU A 5 -46.55 22.47 43.28
N ASN A 6 -47.66 23.04 42.77
CA ASN A 6 -47.94 23.07 41.33
C ASN A 6 -47.01 24.04 40.58
N LYS A 7 -46.58 25.16 41.19
CA LYS A 7 -45.61 26.07 40.58
C LYS A 7 -44.20 25.42 40.50
N PHE A 8 -43.82 24.64 41.53
CA PHE A 8 -42.53 23.90 41.52
C PHE A 8 -42.54 22.79 40.50
N ALA A 9 -43.63 22.06 40.31
CA ALA A 9 -43.79 21.03 39.33
C ALA A 9 -43.73 21.57 37.88
N VAL A 10 -44.34 22.73 37.63
CA VAL A 10 -44.31 23.41 36.32
C VAL A 10 -42.92 23.98 36.01
N ILE A 11 -42.22 24.54 36.99
CA ILE A 11 -40.84 25.03 36.79
C ILE A 11 -39.88 23.86 36.56
N LEU A 12 -40.05 22.74 37.29
CA LEU A 12 -39.21 21.55 37.12
C LEU A 12 -39.46 20.88 35.76
N SER A 13 -40.72 20.85 35.28
CA SER A 13 -41.02 20.31 33.95
C SER A 13 -40.53 21.22 32.80
N LEU A 14 -40.53 22.53 32.98
CA LEU A 14 -39.90 23.48 32.05
C LEU A 14 -38.38 23.38 32.05
N LEU A 15 -37.73 23.16 33.21
CA LEU A 15 -36.29 22.93 33.27
C LEU A 15 -35.89 21.58 32.62
N LEU A 16 -36.68 20.52 32.81
CA LEU A 16 -36.44 19.24 32.11
C LEU A 16 -36.66 19.35 30.59
N ALA A 17 -37.63 20.13 30.15
CA ALA A 17 -37.85 20.39 28.72
C ALA A 17 -36.75 21.24 28.10
N PHE A 18 -36.11 22.14 28.85
CA PHE A 18 -34.94 22.90 28.38
C PHE A 18 -33.63 22.04 28.33
N LEU A 19 -33.48 21.05 29.22
CA LEU A 19 -32.35 20.13 29.19
C LEU A 19 -32.42 19.14 28.01
N SER A 20 -33.59 18.85 27.49
CA SER A 20 -33.77 17.99 26.32
C SER A 20 -33.53 18.72 24.98
N LEU A 21 -33.43 20.04 24.96
CA LEU A 21 -33.10 20.84 23.77
C LEU A 21 -31.59 21.16 23.64
N ALA A 22 -30.81 20.85 24.68
CA ALA A 22 -29.34 20.98 24.67
C ALA A 22 -28.62 19.69 24.28
N SER A 23 -29.30 18.75 23.59
CA SER A 23 -28.62 17.75 22.76
C SER A 23 -28.04 18.49 21.55
N CYS A 24 -26.90 19.14 21.75
CA CYS A 24 -26.02 19.43 20.64
C CYS A 24 -25.72 18.08 19.98
N ASP A 25 -26.41 17.83 18.92
CA ASP A 25 -26.03 16.89 17.90
C ASP A 25 -24.71 17.41 17.31
N GLU A 26 -23.59 17.19 18.02
CA GLU A 26 -22.30 17.00 17.38
C GLU A 26 -22.48 15.73 16.58
N GLY A 27 -23.26 15.84 15.49
CA GLY A 27 -23.35 14.84 14.48
C GLY A 27 -21.91 14.52 14.10
N MET A 28 -21.41 13.37 14.57
CA MET A 28 -20.18 12.82 14.04
C MET A 28 -20.35 12.86 12.55
N ASN A 29 -19.68 13.80 11.90
CA ASN A 29 -19.74 14.02 10.46
C ASN A 29 -18.99 12.84 9.83
N ILE A 30 -19.64 11.65 9.89
CA ILE A 30 -19.09 10.38 9.39
C ILE A 30 -19.05 10.54 7.87
N LYS A 31 -17.86 10.87 7.38
CA LYS A 31 -17.63 10.96 5.94
C LYS A 31 -17.94 9.63 5.28
N PRO A 32 -18.57 9.63 4.12
CA PRO A 32 -18.83 8.40 3.36
C PRO A 32 -17.53 7.72 3.01
N ARG A 33 -17.62 6.41 2.71
CA ARG A 33 -16.48 5.66 2.21
C ARG A 33 -16.11 6.16 0.81
N SER A 34 -14.81 6.32 0.55
CA SER A 34 -14.33 6.68 -0.78
C SER A 34 -14.66 5.60 -1.82
N SER A 35 -14.95 6.03 -3.04
CA SER A 35 -15.17 5.18 -4.21
C SER A 35 -13.86 4.85 -4.92
N GLY A 36 -13.90 3.83 -5.77
CA GLY A 36 -12.76 3.39 -6.58
C GLY A 36 -11.90 2.33 -5.88
N LYS A 37 -11.06 1.68 -6.69
CA LYS A 37 -10.10 0.66 -6.25
C LYS A 37 -8.80 1.32 -5.77
N PRO A 38 -7.97 0.62 -5.00
CA PRO A 38 -6.61 1.07 -4.74
C PRO A 38 -5.85 1.34 -6.04
N TYR A 39 -5.05 2.42 -6.04
CA TYR A 39 -4.25 2.89 -7.20
C TYR A 39 -5.06 3.43 -8.39
N GLU A 40 -6.36 3.68 -8.23
CA GLU A 40 -7.15 4.50 -9.17
C GLU A 40 -7.01 5.99 -8.79
N VAL A 41 -6.81 6.85 -9.80
CA VAL A 41 -6.62 8.30 -9.63
C VAL A 41 -7.51 9.04 -10.62
N VAL A 42 -8.26 10.03 -10.13
CA VAL A 42 -9.00 10.96 -10.97
C VAL A 42 -8.18 12.24 -11.14
N VAL A 43 -7.81 12.56 -12.37
CA VAL A 43 -7.17 13.83 -12.71
C VAL A 43 -8.24 14.82 -13.14
N VAL A 44 -8.33 15.94 -12.43
CA VAL A 44 -9.33 16.99 -12.66
C VAL A 44 -8.65 18.17 -13.30
N THR A 45 -8.98 18.40 -14.58
CA THR A 45 -8.54 19.54 -15.38
C THR A 45 -9.46 19.72 -16.59
N PRO A 46 -9.82 20.95 -16.96
CA PRO A 46 -10.58 21.22 -18.18
C PRO A 46 -9.75 21.04 -19.46
N ASP A 47 -8.42 21.02 -19.37
CA ASP A 47 -7.52 20.86 -20.52
C ASP A 47 -7.12 19.39 -20.71
N ALA A 48 -7.66 18.76 -21.77
CA ALA A 48 -7.38 17.37 -22.11
C ALA A 48 -5.89 17.10 -22.41
N ARG A 49 -5.15 18.09 -22.92
CA ARG A 49 -3.70 17.97 -23.18
C ARG A 49 -2.95 17.86 -21.85
N VAL A 50 -3.31 18.68 -20.88
CA VAL A 50 -2.76 18.62 -19.53
C VAL A 50 -3.13 17.28 -18.88
N GLY A 51 -4.39 16.86 -18.97
CA GLY A 51 -4.82 15.54 -18.49
C GLY A 51 -3.94 14.40 -19.02
N SER A 52 -3.66 14.41 -20.34
CA SER A 52 -2.79 13.41 -20.97
C SER A 52 -1.33 13.45 -20.47
N MET A 53 -0.83 14.62 -20.04
CA MET A 53 0.50 14.69 -19.40
C MET A 53 0.52 13.95 -18.07
N PHE A 54 -0.53 14.08 -17.24
CA PHE A 54 -0.63 13.37 -15.98
C PHE A 54 -0.81 11.87 -16.16
N SER A 55 -1.61 11.42 -17.15
CA SER A 55 -1.66 10.01 -17.52
C SER A 55 -0.27 9.47 -17.80
N ARG A 56 0.50 10.08 -18.67
CA ARG A 56 1.88 9.63 -18.97
C ARG A 56 2.82 9.59 -17.76
N MET A 57 2.61 10.47 -16.78
CA MET A 57 3.40 10.48 -15.54
C MET A 57 3.03 9.34 -14.60
N LEU A 58 1.73 9.06 -14.46
CA LEU A 58 1.17 8.15 -13.45
C LEU A 58 1.02 6.71 -13.95
N GLU A 59 0.78 6.52 -15.26
CA GLU A 59 0.56 5.22 -15.89
C GLU A 59 1.85 4.53 -16.35
N LYS A 60 3.02 5.03 -15.91
CA LYS A 60 4.28 4.31 -16.15
C LYS A 60 4.20 2.90 -15.57
N PRO A 61 4.70 1.88 -16.29
CA PRO A 61 4.66 0.50 -15.81
C PRO A 61 5.31 0.33 -14.43
N LEU A 62 4.68 -0.47 -13.58
CA LEU A 62 5.26 -0.86 -12.29
C LEU A 62 6.33 -1.93 -12.52
N ALA A 63 7.56 -1.66 -12.11
CA ALA A 63 8.66 -2.61 -12.26
C ALA A 63 8.42 -3.90 -11.43
N GLY A 64 8.89 -5.04 -11.97
CA GLY A 64 8.81 -6.35 -11.30
C GLY A 64 7.45 -7.03 -11.45
N LEU A 65 6.68 -6.71 -12.47
CA LEU A 65 5.48 -7.44 -12.87
C LEU A 65 5.75 -8.19 -14.19
N PRO A 66 5.15 -9.38 -14.39
CA PRO A 66 5.40 -10.20 -15.59
C PRO A 66 4.74 -9.64 -16.85
N GLN A 67 3.80 -8.73 -16.70
CA GLN A 67 3.14 -7.98 -17.77
C GLN A 67 3.09 -6.51 -17.39
N ASP A 68 3.02 -5.64 -18.40
CA ASP A 68 2.93 -4.20 -18.16
C ASP A 68 1.61 -3.86 -17.48
N GLU A 69 1.69 -3.47 -16.21
CA GLU A 69 0.58 -2.91 -15.45
C GLU A 69 0.99 -1.51 -15.00
N SER A 70 0.11 -0.55 -15.23
CA SER A 70 0.33 0.84 -14.85
C SER A 70 0.55 0.99 -13.33
N ASN A 71 1.37 1.95 -12.93
CA ASN A 71 1.56 2.28 -11.51
C ASN A 71 0.24 2.76 -10.88
N PHE A 72 -0.53 3.56 -11.64
CA PHE A 72 -1.88 4.01 -11.31
C PHE A 72 -2.79 3.89 -12.54
N ASP A 73 -4.08 3.65 -12.31
CA ASP A 73 -5.11 3.71 -13.35
C ASP A 73 -5.69 5.12 -13.33
N VAL A 74 -5.53 5.88 -14.41
CA VAL A 74 -5.93 7.28 -14.48
C VAL A 74 -7.25 7.42 -15.21
N SER A 75 -8.15 8.18 -14.62
CA SER A 75 -9.36 8.71 -15.27
C SER A 75 -9.37 10.24 -15.21
N HIS A 76 -10.18 10.87 -16.07
CA HIS A 76 -10.23 12.33 -16.17
C HIS A 76 -11.61 12.87 -15.86
N ALA A 77 -11.64 14.05 -15.23
CA ALA A 77 -12.83 14.84 -15.01
C ALA A 77 -12.52 16.33 -15.28
N ALA A 78 -13.48 17.06 -15.83
CA ALA A 78 -13.33 18.50 -16.08
C ALA A 78 -13.48 19.31 -14.78
N ASP A 79 -14.34 18.88 -13.88
CA ASP A 79 -14.61 19.54 -12.60
C ASP A 79 -15.03 18.52 -11.53
N VAL A 80 -14.55 18.72 -10.30
CA VAL A 80 -14.91 17.89 -9.11
C VAL A 80 -16.38 18.04 -8.75
N THR A 81 -16.97 19.22 -8.96
CA THR A 81 -18.35 19.51 -8.56
C THR A 81 -19.39 18.95 -9.53
N THR A 82 -19.04 18.84 -10.79
CA THR A 82 -19.95 18.42 -11.88
C THR A 82 -20.24 16.92 -11.85
N LEU A 83 -19.31 16.11 -11.34
CA LEU A 83 -19.49 14.68 -11.20
C LEU A 83 -19.57 14.31 -9.71
N GLN A 84 -20.79 14.17 -9.17
CA GLN A 84 -21.00 13.78 -7.77
C GLN A 84 -20.19 12.54 -7.36
N SER A 85 -19.97 11.60 -8.28
CA SER A 85 -19.16 10.41 -8.05
C SER A 85 -17.66 10.71 -7.93
N SER A 86 -17.12 11.71 -8.65
CA SER A 86 -15.67 11.97 -8.67
C SER A 86 -15.15 12.61 -7.39
N ARG A 87 -15.96 13.46 -6.71
CA ARG A 87 -15.55 14.06 -5.43
C ARG A 87 -15.32 13.03 -4.32
N TYR A 88 -15.92 11.84 -4.44
CA TYR A 88 -15.74 10.75 -3.49
C TYR A 88 -14.64 9.77 -3.92
N ALA A 89 -13.97 10.01 -5.05
CA ALA A 89 -12.85 9.18 -5.48
C ALA A 89 -11.76 9.15 -4.41
N ARG A 90 -11.13 8.00 -4.29
CA ARG A 90 -10.10 7.71 -3.30
C ARG A 90 -8.85 8.57 -3.44
N ALA A 91 -8.43 8.82 -4.69
CA ALA A 91 -7.33 9.72 -5.00
C ALA A 91 -7.74 10.67 -6.13
N ILE A 92 -7.52 11.95 -5.91
CA ILE A 92 -7.86 13.01 -6.85
C ILE A 92 -6.62 13.90 -7.02
N VAL A 93 -6.29 14.23 -8.26
CA VAL A 93 -5.28 15.24 -8.60
C VAL A 93 -5.99 16.39 -9.28
N VAL A 94 -6.05 17.55 -8.63
CA VAL A 94 -6.64 18.78 -9.15
C VAL A 94 -5.54 19.64 -9.72
N VAL A 95 -5.64 20.00 -11.00
CA VAL A 95 -4.65 20.86 -11.67
C VAL A 95 -5.20 22.27 -11.76
N ASP A 96 -4.55 23.19 -11.05
CA ASP A 96 -4.88 24.62 -11.01
C ASP A 96 -3.81 25.43 -11.76
N ILE A 97 -4.18 25.91 -12.95
CA ILE A 97 -3.28 26.69 -13.82
C ILE A 97 -3.70 28.15 -13.76
N ASP A 98 -2.88 28.98 -13.11
CA ASP A 98 -3.14 30.42 -13.00
C ASP A 98 -1.83 31.20 -12.77
N ALA A 99 -1.36 31.89 -13.80
CA ALA A 99 -0.13 32.69 -13.75
C ALA A 99 -0.24 33.89 -12.80
N SER A 100 -1.44 34.37 -12.49
CA SER A 100 -1.64 35.48 -11.56
C SER A 100 -1.51 35.07 -10.09
N ARG A 101 -1.76 33.79 -9.79
CA ARG A 101 -1.71 33.24 -8.43
C ARG A 101 -0.47 32.40 -8.15
N HIS A 102 0.11 31.79 -9.19
CA HIS A 102 1.19 30.82 -9.02
C HIS A 102 2.46 31.27 -9.75
N ALA A 103 3.51 31.56 -9.01
CA ALA A 103 4.82 31.93 -9.58
C ALA A 103 5.66 30.71 -10.00
N ALA A 104 5.36 29.51 -9.45
CA ALA A 104 6.06 28.26 -9.73
C ALA A 104 5.15 27.06 -9.45
N THR A 105 5.48 25.91 -10.06
CA THR A 105 4.72 24.66 -9.82
C THR A 105 4.97 24.12 -8.41
N ARG A 106 3.89 23.96 -7.66
CA ARG A 106 3.86 23.42 -6.28
C ARG A 106 2.84 22.29 -6.16
N LEU A 107 3.10 21.39 -5.20
CA LEU A 107 2.16 20.34 -4.83
C LEU A 107 1.72 20.53 -3.37
N ARG A 108 0.42 20.61 -3.17
CA ARG A 108 -0.24 20.62 -1.87
C ARG A 108 -1.20 19.42 -1.78
N TYR A 109 -1.48 18.91 -0.62
CA TYR A 109 -2.47 17.83 -0.49
C TYR A 109 -3.30 17.97 0.76
N GLU A 110 -4.50 17.42 0.69
CA GLU A 110 -5.45 17.28 1.80
C GLU A 110 -5.91 15.83 1.90
N LYS A 111 -6.28 15.42 3.10
CA LYS A 111 -6.79 14.07 3.35
C LYS A 111 -8.22 14.12 3.84
N ASP A 112 -8.99 13.10 3.44
CA ASP A 112 -10.34 12.85 3.95
C ASP A 112 -11.26 14.07 3.84
N VAL A 113 -11.26 14.79 2.71
CA VAL A 113 -12.05 16.03 2.50
C VAL A 113 -13.55 15.69 2.35
N TYR A 114 -13.88 14.85 1.37
CA TYR A 114 -15.27 14.48 1.04
C TYR A 114 -15.61 13.04 1.44
N ALA A 115 -14.59 12.18 1.52
CA ALA A 115 -14.75 10.76 1.81
C ALA A 115 -13.56 10.24 2.63
N THR A 116 -13.63 9.03 3.16
CA THR A 116 -12.51 8.41 3.88
C THR A 116 -12.37 6.93 3.49
N PRO A 117 -11.13 6.46 3.22
CA PRO A 117 -9.87 7.19 3.08
C PRO A 117 -9.77 7.95 1.75
N GLN A 118 -9.35 9.20 1.76
CA GLN A 118 -9.21 10.02 0.55
C GLN A 118 -7.92 10.85 0.60
N ILE A 119 -7.32 11.09 -0.57
CA ILE A 119 -6.29 12.10 -0.78
C ILE A 119 -6.66 12.95 -1.99
N ILE A 120 -6.60 14.28 -1.81
CA ILE A 120 -6.69 15.26 -2.89
C ILE A 120 -5.35 15.95 -2.99
N VAL A 121 -4.72 15.88 -4.16
CA VAL A 121 -3.46 16.56 -4.44
C VAL A 121 -3.74 17.71 -5.40
N TYR A 122 -3.37 18.90 -5.01
CA TYR A 122 -3.45 20.09 -5.83
C TYR A 122 -2.09 20.32 -6.49
N VAL A 123 -2.09 20.43 -7.81
CA VAL A 123 -0.93 20.85 -8.62
C VAL A 123 -1.19 22.28 -9.05
N GLU A 124 -0.61 23.20 -8.32
CA GLU A 124 -0.71 24.65 -8.53
C GLU A 124 0.44 25.09 -9.41
N THR A 125 0.16 25.73 -10.57
CA THR A 125 1.18 26.03 -11.58
C THR A 125 0.83 27.28 -12.40
N PRO A 126 1.83 28.06 -12.86
CA PRO A 126 1.56 29.23 -13.70
C PRO A 126 1.10 28.86 -15.11
N SER A 127 1.53 27.71 -15.67
CA SER A 127 1.20 27.33 -17.05
C SER A 127 1.33 25.84 -17.33
N ALA A 128 0.74 25.36 -18.42
CA ALA A 128 0.94 24.00 -18.91
C ALA A 128 2.41 23.73 -19.32
N ASP A 129 3.11 24.75 -19.82
CA ASP A 129 4.51 24.60 -20.19
C ASP A 129 5.42 24.40 -18.97
N SER A 130 5.06 24.99 -17.82
CA SER A 130 5.73 24.73 -16.55
C SER A 130 5.56 23.28 -16.09
N ILE A 131 4.39 22.67 -16.34
CA ILE A 131 4.17 21.24 -16.11
C ILE A 131 5.05 20.40 -17.04
N ALA A 132 5.10 20.75 -18.32
CA ALA A 132 5.91 20.03 -19.31
C ALA A 132 7.40 20.08 -18.97
N ALA A 133 7.92 21.24 -18.57
CA ALA A 133 9.32 21.43 -18.18
C ALA A 133 9.70 20.60 -16.95
N ASP A 134 8.80 20.51 -15.98
CA ASP A 134 9.03 19.85 -14.68
C ASP A 134 8.41 18.43 -14.56
N HIS A 135 7.95 17.86 -15.68
CA HIS A 135 7.12 16.64 -15.70
C HIS A 135 7.72 15.47 -14.92
N GLU A 136 9.03 15.25 -14.97
CA GLU A 136 9.67 14.17 -14.23
C GLU A 136 9.65 14.39 -12.72
N ARG A 137 9.91 15.63 -12.26
CA ARG A 137 9.87 15.96 -10.82
C ARG A 137 8.45 15.83 -10.28
N ILE A 138 7.49 16.38 -11.02
CA ILE A 138 6.06 16.30 -10.67
C ILE A 138 5.62 14.84 -10.62
N GLY A 139 5.92 14.06 -11.65
CA GLY A 139 5.55 12.64 -11.74
C GLY A 139 6.14 11.82 -10.60
N ARG A 140 7.44 11.96 -10.31
CA ARG A 140 8.08 11.26 -9.16
C ARG A 140 7.42 11.66 -7.83
N SER A 141 7.13 12.94 -7.64
CA SER A 141 6.52 13.44 -6.40
C SER A 141 5.09 12.91 -6.22
N LEU A 142 4.27 12.92 -7.28
CA LEU A 142 2.92 12.37 -7.27
C LEU A 142 2.92 10.86 -7.02
N CYS A 143 3.72 10.10 -7.77
CA CYS A 143 3.82 8.65 -7.57
C CYS A 143 4.25 8.30 -6.13
N SER A 144 5.20 9.06 -5.57
CA SER A 144 5.64 8.87 -4.19
C SER A 144 4.54 9.21 -3.17
N LEU A 145 3.82 10.31 -3.35
CA LEU A 145 2.78 10.78 -2.43
C LEU A 145 1.57 9.84 -2.46
N LEU A 146 1.05 9.54 -3.65
CA LEU A 146 -0.09 8.66 -3.86
C LEU A 146 0.24 7.22 -3.44
N GLY A 147 1.43 6.72 -3.77
CA GLY A 147 1.88 5.39 -3.34
C GLY A 147 2.00 5.26 -1.82
N ARG A 148 2.54 6.29 -1.13
CA ARG A 148 2.56 6.31 0.34
C ARG A 148 1.16 6.38 0.95
N PHE A 149 0.25 7.11 0.32
CA PHE A 149 -1.15 7.14 0.77
C PHE A 149 -1.76 5.74 0.70
N GLU A 150 -1.63 5.04 -0.43
CA GLU A 150 -2.17 3.69 -0.61
C GLU A 150 -1.53 2.67 0.36
N THR A 151 -0.20 2.72 0.52
CA THR A 151 0.50 1.88 1.50
C THR A 151 -0.01 2.12 2.92
N ASN A 152 -0.22 3.37 3.32
CA ASN A 152 -0.75 3.70 4.64
C ASN A 152 -2.19 3.23 4.83
N VAL A 153 -3.01 3.27 3.79
CA VAL A 153 -4.38 2.73 3.86
C VAL A 153 -4.35 1.21 3.99
N ALA A 154 -3.50 0.53 3.21
CA ALA A 154 -3.31 -0.92 3.31
C ALA A 154 -2.79 -1.33 4.71
N LEU A 155 -1.84 -0.58 5.28
CA LEU A 155 -1.35 -0.80 6.64
C LEU A 155 -2.43 -0.60 7.71
N ARG A 156 -3.29 0.43 7.59
CA ARG A 156 -4.42 0.61 8.51
C ARG A 156 -5.41 -0.55 8.43
N HIS A 157 -5.66 -1.05 7.23
CA HIS A 157 -6.51 -2.23 7.04
C HIS A 157 -5.87 -3.48 7.67
N LEU A 158 -4.60 -3.72 7.39
CA LEU A 158 -3.85 -4.85 7.96
C LEU A 158 -3.87 -4.85 9.49
N ARG A 159 -3.64 -3.70 10.13
CA ARG A 159 -3.70 -3.56 11.59
C ARG A 159 -5.07 -3.92 12.21
N LYS A 160 -6.14 -3.79 11.43
CA LYS A 160 -7.50 -4.15 11.85
C LYS A 160 -7.84 -5.61 11.55
N SER A 161 -7.13 -6.23 10.61
CA SER A 161 -7.43 -7.57 10.11
C SER A 161 -6.14 -8.36 9.86
N HIS A 162 -5.52 -8.82 10.96
CA HIS A 162 -4.30 -9.63 10.94
C HIS A 162 -4.48 -10.92 11.75
N SER A 163 -3.54 -11.84 11.65
CA SER A 163 -3.58 -13.16 12.29
C SER A 163 -2.51 -13.29 13.39
N PRO A 164 -2.83 -13.04 14.66
CA PRO A 164 -1.87 -13.23 15.78
C PRO A 164 -1.30 -14.64 15.87
N ALA A 165 -2.08 -15.65 15.44
CA ALA A 165 -1.61 -17.04 15.42
C ALA A 165 -0.46 -17.24 14.42
N ARG A 166 -0.60 -16.67 13.20
CA ARG A 166 0.45 -16.76 12.16
C ARG A 166 1.67 -15.92 12.52
N GLU A 167 1.49 -14.80 13.20
CA GLU A 167 2.58 -13.96 13.71
C GLU A 167 3.42 -14.70 14.74
N LYS A 168 2.78 -15.42 15.67
CA LYS A 168 3.48 -16.31 16.62
C LYS A 168 4.22 -17.45 15.91
N ASP A 169 3.68 -17.97 14.81
CA ASP A 169 4.36 -18.98 14.01
C ASP A 169 5.66 -18.40 13.39
N VAL A 170 5.63 -17.16 12.89
CA VAL A 170 6.81 -16.47 12.36
C VAL A 170 7.84 -16.20 13.47
N GLU A 171 7.41 -15.68 14.61
CA GLU A 171 8.25 -15.41 15.77
C GLU A 171 9.02 -16.66 16.21
N LYS A 172 8.32 -17.80 16.34
CA LYS A 172 8.91 -19.10 16.69
C LYS A 172 9.88 -19.65 15.64
N ALA A 173 9.59 -19.41 14.34
CA ALA A 173 10.41 -19.96 13.26
C ALA A 173 11.66 -19.15 12.96
N VAL A 174 11.59 -17.81 13.09
CA VAL A 174 12.61 -16.88 12.59
C VAL A 174 13.10 -15.89 13.66
N GLY A 175 12.33 -15.65 14.74
CA GLY A 175 12.67 -14.69 15.81
C GLY A 175 12.56 -13.24 15.35
N CYS A 176 11.47 -12.90 14.67
CA CYS A 176 11.15 -11.53 14.28
C CYS A 176 9.63 -11.30 14.32
N ARG A 177 9.21 -10.05 14.24
CA ARG A 177 7.79 -9.67 14.23
C ARG A 177 7.40 -9.09 12.87
N ILE A 178 6.23 -9.52 12.40
CA ILE A 178 5.60 -9.02 11.19
C ILE A 178 4.09 -9.26 11.30
N LEU A 179 3.26 -8.31 10.87
CA LEU A 179 1.82 -8.52 10.79
C LEU A 179 1.48 -9.41 9.58
N ILE A 180 0.69 -10.44 9.81
CA ILE A 180 0.25 -11.37 8.76
C ILE A 180 -1.24 -11.13 8.48
N PRO A 181 -1.63 -10.90 7.20
CA PRO A 181 -3.05 -10.76 6.86
C PRO A 181 -3.89 -11.95 7.34
N SER A 182 -5.09 -11.71 7.85
CA SER A 182 -5.95 -12.75 8.45
C SER A 182 -6.42 -13.81 7.46
N ASP A 183 -6.40 -13.50 6.16
CA ASP A 183 -6.74 -14.43 5.07
C ASP A 183 -5.56 -15.31 4.61
N ILE A 184 -4.38 -15.14 5.18
CA ILE A 184 -3.23 -16.04 5.02
C ILE A 184 -3.28 -17.11 6.12
N THR A 185 -3.74 -18.31 5.78
CA THR A 185 -4.12 -19.34 6.76
C THR A 185 -3.21 -20.56 6.81
N LYS A 186 -2.53 -20.89 5.72
CA LYS A 186 -1.65 -22.05 5.62
C LYS A 186 -0.20 -21.70 5.95
N THR A 187 0.52 -22.66 6.53
CA THR A 187 1.94 -22.49 6.85
C THR A 187 2.74 -23.75 6.56
N LYS A 188 3.98 -23.56 6.07
CA LYS A 188 5.01 -24.61 5.97
C LYS A 188 6.29 -24.06 6.59
N ARG A 189 6.91 -24.83 7.50
CA ARG A 189 8.13 -24.42 8.21
C ARG A 189 9.35 -25.12 7.63
N GLY A 190 10.48 -24.41 7.59
CA GLY A 190 11.80 -24.92 7.31
C GLY A 190 12.80 -24.46 8.39
N ASN A 191 14.08 -24.66 8.15
CA ASN A 191 15.12 -24.20 9.06
C ASN A 191 15.30 -22.69 8.94
N ARG A 192 14.94 -21.94 9.99
CA ARG A 192 14.94 -20.44 10.01
C ARG A 192 14.15 -19.85 8.84
N PHE A 193 13.09 -20.54 8.46
CA PHE A 193 12.22 -20.22 7.33
C PHE A 193 10.77 -20.58 7.65
N ILE A 194 9.86 -19.75 7.20
CA ILE A 194 8.43 -20.03 7.19
C ILE A 194 7.79 -19.50 5.90
N TRP A 195 6.98 -20.34 5.29
CA TRP A 195 6.13 -19.99 4.16
C TRP A 195 4.67 -19.97 4.61
N LEU A 196 3.97 -18.89 4.34
CA LEU A 196 2.57 -18.67 4.64
C LEU A 196 1.81 -18.41 3.33
N SER A 197 0.62 -19.00 3.18
CA SER A 197 -0.19 -18.90 1.96
C SER A 197 -1.67 -18.83 2.28
N ASP A 198 -2.46 -18.27 1.35
CA ASP A 198 -3.94 -18.40 1.36
C ASP A 198 -4.42 -19.70 0.70
N ASP A 199 -3.53 -20.43 0.02
CA ASP A 199 -3.81 -21.70 -0.65
C ASP A 199 -4.96 -21.59 -1.67
N GLY A 200 -5.05 -20.44 -2.34
CA GLY A 200 -6.08 -20.19 -3.35
C GLY A 200 -5.87 -21.03 -4.63
N SER A 201 -6.92 -21.62 -5.15
CA SER A 201 -6.83 -22.52 -6.33
C SER A 201 -6.60 -21.78 -7.66
N LYS A 202 -7.06 -20.55 -7.79
CA LYS A 202 -6.90 -19.74 -9.01
C LYS A 202 -5.75 -18.75 -8.92
N SER A 203 -5.58 -18.16 -7.74
CA SER A 203 -4.47 -17.26 -7.44
C SER A 203 -3.99 -17.52 -6.03
N MET A 204 -2.70 -17.56 -5.82
CA MET A 204 -2.07 -17.76 -4.52
C MET A 204 -1.32 -16.52 -4.08
N ARG A 205 -1.63 -16.07 -2.88
CA ARG A 205 -0.94 -14.98 -2.18
C ARG A 205 -0.04 -15.59 -1.11
N ASN A 206 1.24 -15.27 -1.20
CA ASN A 206 2.25 -15.91 -0.39
C ASN A 206 3.14 -14.92 0.33
N LEU A 207 3.53 -15.25 1.55
CA LEU A 207 4.55 -14.57 2.33
C LEU A 207 5.59 -15.59 2.79
N CYS A 208 6.88 -15.27 2.60
CA CYS A 208 7.97 -15.99 3.22
C CYS A 208 8.70 -15.08 4.20
N VAL A 209 9.11 -15.64 5.33
CA VAL A 209 9.98 -14.95 6.27
C VAL A 209 11.14 -15.88 6.60
N TYR A 210 12.36 -15.36 6.51
CA TYR A 210 13.56 -16.15 6.77
C TYR A 210 14.72 -15.31 7.30
N SER A 211 15.65 -15.98 7.97
CA SER A 211 16.91 -15.38 8.39
C SER A 211 18.11 -16.19 7.90
N VAL A 212 19.13 -15.46 7.49
CA VAL A 212 20.38 -16.06 6.96
C VAL A 212 21.57 -15.42 7.68
N PRO A 213 22.61 -16.20 8.05
CA PRO A 213 23.84 -15.64 8.59
C PRO A 213 24.52 -14.66 7.62
N GLY A 214 25.09 -13.60 8.19
CA GLY A 214 25.76 -12.53 7.45
C GLY A 214 24.93 -11.24 7.38
N THR A 215 25.62 -10.14 7.12
CA THR A 215 25.09 -8.78 7.11
C THR A 215 25.26 -8.09 5.76
N ASP A 216 25.80 -8.78 4.77
CA ASP A 216 25.94 -8.25 3.40
C ASP A 216 24.57 -8.22 2.69
N VAL A 217 24.15 -7.01 2.35
CA VAL A 217 22.88 -6.72 1.64
C VAL A 217 23.12 -6.18 0.22
N SER A 218 24.29 -6.45 -0.36
CA SER A 218 24.56 -6.14 -1.77
C SER A 218 23.57 -6.88 -2.69
N ALA A 219 23.25 -6.28 -3.84
CA ALA A 219 22.23 -6.83 -4.76
C ALA A 219 22.53 -8.27 -5.18
N GLY A 220 23.76 -8.54 -5.58
CA GLY A 220 24.17 -9.90 -5.99
C GLY A 220 24.07 -10.91 -4.85
N ARG A 221 24.42 -10.49 -3.61
CA ARG A 221 24.31 -11.34 -2.43
C ARG A 221 22.86 -11.65 -2.09
N LEU A 222 21.97 -10.65 -2.12
CA LEU A 222 20.54 -10.84 -1.82
C LEU A 222 19.87 -11.78 -2.82
N ILE A 223 20.18 -11.67 -4.12
CA ILE A 223 19.65 -12.58 -5.15
C ILE A 223 20.14 -14.01 -4.88
N ALA A 224 21.43 -14.21 -4.63
CA ALA A 224 22.00 -15.53 -4.37
C ALA A 224 21.43 -16.16 -3.08
N LEU A 225 21.25 -15.37 -2.01
CA LEU A 225 20.63 -15.81 -0.76
C LEU A 225 19.18 -16.22 -0.98
N ARG A 226 18.40 -15.39 -1.70
CA ARG A 226 17.02 -15.70 -2.04
C ARG A 226 16.92 -17.03 -2.80
N ASP A 227 17.68 -17.20 -3.86
CA ASP A 227 17.66 -18.41 -4.69
C ASP A 227 18.01 -19.65 -3.87
N SER A 228 19.02 -19.56 -3.01
CA SER A 228 19.42 -20.66 -2.11
C SER A 228 18.30 -21.05 -1.14
N VAL A 229 17.67 -20.04 -0.48
CA VAL A 229 16.59 -20.25 0.49
C VAL A 229 15.35 -20.82 -0.20
N MET A 230 14.95 -20.24 -1.33
CA MET A 230 13.74 -20.68 -2.06
C MET A 230 13.92 -22.08 -2.62
N ARG A 231 15.09 -22.40 -3.20
CA ARG A 231 15.43 -23.74 -3.68
C ARG A 231 15.34 -24.79 -2.57
N ALA A 232 15.76 -24.47 -1.36
CA ALA A 232 15.74 -25.40 -0.24
C ALA A 232 14.31 -25.65 0.30
N ASN A 233 13.42 -24.66 0.23
CA ASN A 233 12.16 -24.67 0.96
C ASN A 233 10.90 -24.74 0.09
N ILE A 234 10.95 -24.24 -1.15
CA ILE A 234 9.81 -24.22 -2.09
C ILE A 234 10.13 -25.11 -3.28
N LYS A 235 9.73 -26.38 -3.15
CA LYS A 235 9.85 -27.39 -4.17
C LYS A 235 8.60 -27.48 -5.03
N GLY A 236 8.74 -27.90 -6.28
CA GLY A 236 7.64 -28.33 -7.14
C GLY A 236 7.24 -29.76 -6.88
N GLU A 237 6.66 -30.41 -7.89
CA GLU A 237 6.20 -31.80 -7.80
C GLU A 237 7.34 -32.80 -7.66
N THR A 238 8.51 -32.47 -8.20
CA THR A 238 9.73 -33.29 -8.10
C THR A 238 10.84 -32.55 -7.38
N ASP A 239 11.84 -33.26 -6.86
CA ASP A 239 13.00 -32.64 -6.17
C ASP A 239 13.86 -31.75 -7.06
N SER A 240 13.81 -31.95 -8.37
CA SER A 240 14.50 -31.10 -9.36
C SER A 240 13.78 -29.79 -9.62
N MET A 241 12.48 -29.69 -9.26
CA MET A 241 11.68 -28.50 -9.44
C MET A 241 11.74 -27.64 -8.16
N TYR A 242 12.08 -26.37 -8.31
CA TYR A 242 12.21 -25.44 -7.18
C TYR A 242 12.04 -23.99 -7.61
N MET A 243 11.64 -23.14 -6.69
CA MET A 243 11.53 -21.70 -6.95
C MET A 243 12.91 -21.05 -7.07
N ALA A 244 13.07 -20.19 -8.08
CA ALA A 244 14.24 -19.36 -8.32
C ALA A 244 13.83 -17.94 -8.75
N THR A 245 14.81 -17.06 -8.84
CA THR A 245 14.64 -15.73 -9.45
C THR A 245 14.71 -15.85 -10.97
N GLU A 246 13.69 -15.32 -11.66
CA GLU A 246 13.76 -15.15 -13.12
C GLU A 246 14.85 -14.13 -13.48
N ARG A 247 15.83 -14.50 -14.28
CA ARG A 247 17.04 -13.71 -14.53
C ARG A 247 17.03 -12.94 -15.85
N ARG A 248 16.09 -13.23 -16.74
CA ARG A 248 15.94 -12.46 -18.00
C ARG A 248 15.54 -11.00 -17.73
N ILE A 249 14.84 -10.77 -16.63
CA ILE A 249 14.51 -9.42 -16.12
C ILE A 249 15.22 -9.25 -14.77
N ALA A 250 16.27 -8.45 -14.77
CA ALA A 250 17.06 -8.24 -13.56
C ALA A 250 16.21 -7.63 -12.42
N PRO A 251 16.25 -8.23 -11.21
CA PRO A 251 15.60 -7.63 -10.06
C PRO A 251 16.13 -6.22 -9.75
N THR A 252 15.25 -5.33 -9.33
CA THR A 252 15.64 -4.02 -8.83
C THR A 252 15.89 -4.07 -7.32
N VAL A 253 16.99 -3.47 -6.87
CA VAL A 253 17.35 -3.39 -5.45
C VAL A 253 17.54 -1.93 -5.06
N LYS A 254 16.92 -1.49 -3.97
CA LYS A 254 17.03 -0.13 -3.45
C LYS A 254 16.92 -0.08 -1.94
N THR A 255 17.60 0.90 -1.36
CA THR A 255 17.53 1.17 0.08
C THR A 255 16.43 2.18 0.38
N LEU A 256 15.58 1.85 1.33
CA LEU A 256 14.49 2.67 1.82
C LEU A 256 14.72 3.05 3.28
N ARG A 257 14.22 4.22 3.67
CA ARG A 257 14.11 4.64 5.07
C ARG A 257 12.63 4.65 5.49
N VAL A 258 12.26 3.78 6.43
CA VAL A 258 10.87 3.63 6.89
C VAL A 258 10.84 3.63 8.42
N GLY A 259 10.19 4.64 9.01
CA GLY A 259 10.10 4.76 10.48
C GLY A 259 11.46 4.76 11.19
N GLY A 260 12.45 5.44 10.62
CA GLY A 260 13.82 5.49 11.16
C GLY A 260 14.67 4.25 10.86
N ARG A 261 14.12 3.20 10.27
CA ARG A 261 14.82 1.95 9.94
C ARG A 261 15.30 1.96 8.49
N THR A 262 16.46 1.37 8.25
CA THR A 262 16.97 1.09 6.91
C THR A 262 16.44 -0.27 6.45
N ILE A 263 15.81 -0.33 5.28
CA ILE A 263 15.28 -1.53 4.66
C ILE A 263 15.88 -1.62 3.26
N VAL A 264 16.33 -2.80 2.86
CA VAL A 264 16.68 -3.06 1.47
C VAL A 264 15.50 -3.78 0.80
N GLU A 265 14.86 -3.09 -0.14
CA GLU A 265 13.79 -3.63 -0.98
C GLU A 265 14.38 -4.26 -2.22
N MET A 266 13.96 -5.48 -2.54
CA MET A 266 14.21 -6.12 -3.83
C MET A 266 12.87 -6.46 -4.49
N ARG A 267 12.75 -6.17 -5.80
CA ARG A 267 11.60 -6.51 -6.63
C ARG A 267 12.05 -7.23 -7.89
N GLY A 268 11.32 -8.26 -8.27
CA GLY A 268 11.62 -9.03 -9.47
C GLY A 268 10.53 -10.05 -9.77
N LEU A 269 10.88 -10.97 -10.66
CA LEU A 269 10.04 -12.10 -10.99
C LEU A 269 10.65 -13.39 -10.44
N TRP A 270 9.78 -14.27 -9.96
CA TRP A 270 10.11 -15.64 -9.62
C TRP A 270 9.61 -16.59 -10.69
N GLN A 271 10.29 -17.71 -10.84
CA GLN A 271 9.87 -18.84 -11.67
C GLN A 271 10.06 -20.14 -10.90
N MET A 272 9.33 -21.16 -11.31
CA MET A 272 9.58 -22.52 -10.87
C MET A 272 10.48 -23.19 -11.93
N GLU A 273 11.69 -23.58 -11.54
CA GLU A 273 12.56 -24.35 -12.43
C GLU A 273 11.90 -25.68 -12.76
N GLY A 274 11.82 -25.99 -14.06
CA GLY A 274 11.16 -27.20 -14.56
C GLY A 274 9.62 -27.12 -14.69
N ASP A 275 9.02 -25.93 -14.50
CA ASP A 275 7.60 -25.65 -14.67
C ASP A 275 7.37 -24.28 -15.30
N ILE A 276 6.12 -24.03 -15.73
CA ILE A 276 5.69 -22.75 -16.31
C ILE A 276 5.22 -21.74 -15.25
N MET A 277 5.20 -22.12 -13.98
CA MET A 277 4.75 -21.25 -12.89
C MET A 277 5.73 -20.12 -12.65
N GLY A 278 5.20 -18.92 -12.47
CA GLY A 278 5.98 -17.71 -12.16
C GLY A 278 5.08 -16.54 -11.78
N GLY A 279 5.73 -15.47 -11.37
CA GLY A 279 5.00 -14.24 -10.98
C GLY A 279 5.90 -13.19 -10.34
N PRO A 280 5.32 -12.09 -9.84
CA PRO A 280 6.07 -11.06 -9.15
C PRO A 280 6.43 -11.46 -7.73
N PHE A 281 7.56 -10.93 -7.25
CA PHE A 281 7.90 -10.90 -5.85
C PHE A 281 8.38 -9.51 -5.41
N VAL A 282 8.25 -9.23 -4.14
CA VAL A 282 8.87 -8.10 -3.45
C VAL A 282 9.37 -8.58 -2.09
N SER A 283 10.59 -8.22 -1.73
CA SER A 283 11.15 -8.53 -0.43
C SER A 283 11.68 -7.29 0.28
N HIS A 284 11.55 -7.28 1.60
CA HIS A 284 12.18 -6.32 2.49
C HIS A 284 13.18 -7.04 3.39
N THR A 285 14.44 -6.61 3.33
CA THR A 285 15.52 -7.14 4.15
C THR A 285 15.97 -6.10 5.15
N ILE A 286 16.12 -6.49 6.41
CA ILE A 286 16.74 -5.73 7.49
C ILE A 286 17.95 -6.49 8.03
N VAL A 287 18.93 -5.74 8.54
CA VAL A 287 20.14 -6.31 9.14
C VAL A 287 20.01 -6.31 10.66
N ASP A 288 20.17 -7.48 11.26
CA ASP A 288 20.36 -7.62 12.70
C ASP A 288 21.86 -7.75 13.01
N THR A 289 22.45 -6.64 13.34
CA THR A 289 23.89 -6.58 13.64
C THR A 289 24.27 -7.30 14.94
N LEU A 290 23.32 -7.41 15.89
CA LEU A 290 23.56 -8.08 17.18
C LEU A 290 23.64 -9.59 16.99
N ARG A 291 22.77 -10.16 16.14
CA ARG A 291 22.77 -11.60 15.84
C ARG A 291 23.66 -11.95 14.64
N GLY A 292 24.18 -10.95 13.92
CA GLY A 292 24.99 -11.17 12.72
C GLY A 292 24.22 -11.82 11.57
N VAL A 293 22.93 -11.47 11.39
CA VAL A 293 22.06 -12.08 10.38
C VAL A 293 21.32 -11.02 9.56
N THR A 294 20.92 -11.40 8.35
CA THR A 294 19.88 -10.71 7.61
C THR A 294 18.53 -11.38 7.86
N LEU A 295 17.50 -10.55 8.03
CA LEU A 295 16.11 -10.96 8.14
C LEU A 295 15.35 -10.46 6.92
N THR A 296 14.71 -11.36 6.19
CA THR A 296 13.96 -11.02 4.99
C THR A 296 12.52 -11.49 5.12
N ALA A 297 11.59 -10.59 4.82
CA ALA A 297 10.20 -10.92 4.52
C ALA A 297 9.97 -10.69 3.03
N GLU A 298 9.38 -11.66 2.36
CA GLU A 298 9.08 -11.64 0.94
C GLU A 298 7.61 -11.95 0.68
N ALA A 299 6.97 -11.14 -0.16
CA ALA A 299 5.67 -11.42 -0.73
C ALA A 299 5.85 -11.87 -2.18
N PHE A 300 5.13 -12.92 -2.58
CA PHE A 300 5.07 -13.34 -3.98
C PHE A 300 3.68 -13.83 -4.36
N VAL A 301 3.34 -13.71 -5.64
CA VAL A 301 2.00 -13.98 -6.14
C VAL A 301 2.07 -14.93 -7.33
N TYR A 302 1.18 -15.94 -7.34
CA TYR A 302 0.83 -16.71 -8.51
C TYR A 302 -0.61 -16.40 -8.86
N ALA A 303 -0.87 -15.80 -10.02
CA ALA A 303 -2.20 -15.41 -10.46
C ALA A 303 -2.24 -15.38 -12.00
N PRO A 304 -2.27 -16.55 -12.65
CA PRO A 304 -2.29 -16.63 -14.10
C PRO A 304 -3.55 -15.96 -14.66
N GLY A 305 -3.38 -15.14 -15.71
CA GLY A 305 -4.50 -14.44 -16.36
C GLY A 305 -5.05 -13.22 -15.60
N GLU A 306 -4.57 -12.92 -14.37
CA GLU A 306 -5.06 -11.79 -13.58
C GLU A 306 -4.03 -10.66 -13.51
N GLN A 307 -4.51 -9.43 -13.26
CA GLN A 307 -3.66 -8.30 -12.89
C GLN A 307 -3.08 -8.50 -11.48
N LYS A 308 -1.79 -8.26 -11.33
CA LYS A 308 -1.03 -8.62 -10.10
C LYS A 308 -0.64 -7.41 -9.26
N ARG A 309 -0.69 -6.19 -9.82
CA ARG A 309 -0.30 -4.96 -9.11
C ARG A 309 -1.00 -4.82 -7.76
N ASN A 310 -2.33 -4.84 -7.75
CA ASN A 310 -3.07 -4.63 -6.51
C ASN A 310 -2.90 -5.79 -5.51
N ILE A 311 -2.69 -7.02 -6.02
CA ILE A 311 -2.47 -8.20 -5.18
C ILE A 311 -1.12 -8.08 -4.45
N ILE A 312 -0.03 -7.87 -5.21
CA ILE A 312 1.32 -7.78 -4.62
C ILE A 312 1.47 -6.54 -3.72
N LYS A 313 0.88 -5.40 -4.10
CA LYS A 313 0.90 -4.17 -3.29
C LYS A 313 0.16 -4.32 -1.96
N ARG A 314 -0.92 -5.09 -1.91
CA ARG A 314 -1.62 -5.41 -0.66
C ARG A 314 -0.74 -6.25 0.27
N LEU A 315 -0.06 -7.27 -0.25
CA LEU A 315 0.87 -8.10 0.52
C LEU A 315 2.11 -7.31 0.98
N GLU A 316 2.62 -6.45 0.13
CA GLU A 316 3.77 -5.58 0.43
C GLU A 316 3.55 -4.75 1.70
N ALA A 317 2.30 -4.37 2.02
CA ALA A 317 1.99 -3.66 3.25
C ALA A 317 2.45 -4.43 4.50
N ALA A 318 2.40 -5.76 4.50
CA ALA A 318 2.89 -6.58 5.61
C ALA A 318 4.41 -6.44 5.79
N LEU A 319 5.16 -6.34 4.70
CA LEU A 319 6.63 -6.26 4.74
C LEU A 319 7.13 -4.98 5.45
N TYR A 320 6.37 -3.88 5.36
CA TYR A 320 6.68 -2.64 6.09
C TYR A 320 6.59 -2.79 7.61
N THR A 321 5.93 -3.84 8.10
CA THR A 321 5.79 -4.11 9.55
C THR A 321 6.91 -5.00 10.09
N LEU A 322 7.78 -5.56 9.23
CA LEU A 322 8.90 -6.40 9.64
C LEU A 322 9.77 -5.65 10.66
N SER A 323 10.03 -6.26 11.80
CA SER A 323 10.86 -5.70 12.87
C SER A 323 11.61 -6.79 13.63
N LEU A 324 12.74 -6.40 14.21
CA LEU A 324 13.47 -7.27 15.13
C LEU A 324 12.65 -7.46 16.41
N GLU A 325 12.71 -8.64 16.96
CA GLU A 325 12.27 -8.88 18.33
C GLU A 325 13.29 -8.20 19.28
N ARG A 326 12.81 -7.31 20.13
CA ARG A 326 13.59 -6.67 21.20
C ARG A 326 13.20 -7.26 22.54
#